data_039abf51d63fb425d092af988da0e4f2
#
_entry.id   039abf51d63fb425d092af988da0e4f2
#
_cell.length_a   1.000
_cell.length_b   1.000
_cell.length_c   1.000
_cell.angle_alpha   90.00
_cell.angle_beta   90.00
_cell.angle_gamma   90.00
#
_symmetry.space_group_name_H-M   'P 1'
#
loop_
_entity.id
_entity.type
_entity.pdbx_description
1 polymer ?
#
loop_
_entity_poly.entity_id
_entity_poly.type
_entity_poly.pdbx_seq_one_letter_code
_entity_poly.pdbx_strand_id
1 'polypeptide(L)'
;RRQRQMCIRDSHIMEDIPNETLALQRKFRELLQQYRGAVELKLAAEYMLDNLFEERLEKEDLLLLEEGKRFLLVETSYFNPPMDFLSVLQRIQKKGYYPLLAHPERYEYMQKEDYNTLKEEHISFQLNLPSLAGMYGKRVQGKAEWILRNGMYDRMGCDTHSCHRYQQMLFSSIKHNQTKLLDGVNANTL
;
A
#
# COMPACT_ATOMS: atom_id res chain seq x y z
N ARG A 1 -0.61 -17.41 14.73
CA ARG A 1 0.31 -17.46 13.57
C ARG A 1 0.18 -16.12 12.87
N ARG A 2 1.20 -15.23 12.96
CA ARG A 2 1.19 -13.96 12.23
C ARG A 2 1.41 -14.26 10.74
N GLN A 3 0.40 -14.00 9.91
CA GLN A 3 0.54 -13.99 8.45
C GLN A 3 1.44 -12.81 8.06
N ARG A 4 2.56 -13.10 7.41
CA ARG A 4 3.39 -12.08 6.76
C ARG A 4 3.11 -12.16 5.27
N GLN A 5 2.42 -11.17 4.74
CA GLN A 5 2.31 -11.00 3.30
C GLN A 5 3.60 -10.38 2.78
N MET A 6 4.17 -10.98 1.74
CA MET A 6 5.31 -10.44 1.02
C MET A 6 4.82 -10.01 -0.37
N CYS A 7 4.89 -8.72 -0.65
CA CYS A 7 4.66 -8.21 -1.99
C CYS A 7 5.82 -8.60 -2.90
N ILE A 8 5.53 -9.04 -4.12
CA ILE A 8 6.56 -9.38 -5.10
C ILE A 8 7.08 -8.11 -5.73
N ARG A 9 8.40 -8.05 -5.90
CA ARG A 9 9.22 -6.90 -6.26
C ARG A 9 8.79 -6.09 -7.49
N ASP A 10 7.98 -6.61 -8.37
CA ASP A 10 7.64 -5.97 -9.65
C ASP A 10 6.11 -5.91 -9.87
N SER A 11 5.34 -5.72 -8.81
CA SER A 11 3.88 -5.69 -8.89
C SER A 11 3.30 -4.28 -9.06
N HIS A 12 4.12 -3.25 -9.28
CA HIS A 12 3.63 -1.94 -9.69
C HIS A 12 3.04 -2.02 -11.09
N ILE A 13 1.88 -1.40 -11.26
CA ILE A 13 1.21 -1.25 -12.57
C ILE A 13 0.98 0.23 -12.82
N MET A 14 1.65 0.76 -13.82
CA MET A 14 1.58 2.15 -14.25
C MET A 14 1.89 2.25 -15.74
N GLU A 15 1.60 3.38 -16.38
CA GLU A 15 1.84 3.58 -17.83
C GLU A 15 3.28 3.25 -18.22
N ASP A 16 4.27 3.66 -17.44
CA ASP A 16 5.70 3.40 -17.71
C ASP A 16 6.11 1.94 -17.41
N ILE A 17 5.32 1.22 -16.61
CA ILE A 17 5.56 -0.19 -16.24
C ILE A 17 4.22 -0.95 -16.36
N PRO A 18 3.76 -1.22 -17.59
CA PRO A 18 2.46 -1.81 -17.83
C PRO A 18 2.50 -3.33 -17.65
N ASN A 19 2.80 -3.79 -16.44
CA ASN A 19 2.84 -5.21 -16.12
C ASN A 19 1.50 -5.88 -16.42
N GLU A 20 1.52 -6.89 -17.28
CA GLU A 20 0.33 -7.65 -17.63
C GLU A 20 -0.07 -8.62 -16.51
N THR A 21 -1.34 -8.63 -16.14
CA THR A 21 -1.91 -9.47 -15.08
C THR A 21 -1.55 -10.95 -15.26
N LEU A 22 -1.73 -11.49 -16.47
CA LEU A 22 -1.39 -12.88 -16.78
C LEU A 22 0.10 -13.18 -16.66
N ALA A 23 0.97 -12.22 -17.02
CA ALA A 23 2.42 -12.37 -16.89
C ALA A 23 2.83 -12.39 -15.41
N LEU A 24 2.27 -11.51 -14.57
CA LEU A 24 2.49 -11.51 -13.13
C LEU A 24 2.00 -12.80 -12.47
N GLN A 25 0.82 -13.27 -12.84
CA GLN A 25 0.27 -14.55 -12.34
C GLN A 25 1.15 -15.74 -12.72
N ARG A 26 1.70 -15.76 -13.95
CA ARG A 26 2.62 -16.82 -14.39
C ARG A 26 3.90 -16.81 -13.57
N LYS A 27 4.57 -15.66 -13.44
CA LYS A 27 5.78 -15.49 -12.62
C LYS A 27 5.54 -15.90 -11.16
N PHE A 28 4.36 -15.56 -10.63
CA PHE A 28 3.99 -15.95 -9.27
C PHE A 28 3.84 -17.45 -9.11
N ARG A 29 3.18 -18.13 -10.05
CA ARG A 29 3.08 -19.60 -10.03
C ARG A 29 4.45 -20.27 -10.10
N GLU A 30 5.36 -19.78 -10.94
CA GLU A 30 6.75 -20.26 -11.02
C GLU A 30 7.49 -20.07 -9.69
N LEU A 31 7.32 -18.90 -9.05
CA LEU A 31 7.87 -18.65 -7.71
C LEU A 31 7.33 -19.65 -6.68
N LEU A 32 6.03 -19.89 -6.65
CA LEU A 32 5.41 -20.84 -5.70
C LEU A 32 5.94 -22.27 -5.85
N GLN A 33 6.27 -22.69 -7.09
CA GLN A 33 6.86 -24.01 -7.33
C GLN A 33 8.25 -24.16 -6.69
N GLN A 34 9.00 -23.07 -6.58
CA GLN A 34 10.37 -23.04 -6.05
C GLN A 34 10.42 -22.66 -4.56
N TYR A 35 9.41 -21.95 -4.07
CA TYR A 35 9.38 -21.45 -2.71
C TYR A 35 9.20 -22.57 -1.68
N ARG A 36 10.06 -22.58 -0.65
CA ARG A 36 10.05 -23.56 0.46
C ARG A 36 9.99 -22.89 1.83
N GLY A 37 9.71 -21.59 1.86
CA GLY A 37 9.62 -20.84 3.11
C GLY A 37 8.32 -21.12 3.87
N ALA A 38 8.27 -20.69 5.15
CA ALA A 38 7.12 -20.85 6.03
C ALA A 38 6.10 -19.69 5.93
N VAL A 39 6.39 -18.67 5.12
CA VAL A 39 5.51 -17.47 4.95
C VAL A 39 4.56 -17.76 3.80
N GLU A 40 3.27 -17.52 4.00
CA GLU A 40 2.30 -17.55 2.90
C GLU A 40 2.57 -16.40 1.93
N LEU A 41 2.67 -16.73 0.64
CA LEU A 41 2.85 -15.72 -0.43
C LEU A 41 1.51 -15.49 -1.13
N LYS A 42 1.20 -14.21 -1.38
CA LYS A 42 0.02 -13.80 -2.14
C LYS A 42 0.44 -12.80 -3.21
N LEU A 43 -0.19 -12.86 -4.38
CA LEU A 43 0.01 -11.91 -5.46
C LEU A 43 -1.04 -10.81 -5.35
N ALA A 44 -0.57 -9.57 -5.38
CA ALA A 44 -1.40 -8.38 -5.56
C ALA A 44 -0.60 -7.37 -6.38
N ALA A 45 -1.25 -6.31 -6.86
CA ALA A 45 -0.57 -5.21 -7.53
C ALA A 45 -0.83 -3.89 -6.80
N GLU A 46 0.14 -2.99 -6.88
CA GLU A 46 0.03 -1.58 -6.52
C GLU A 46 -0.16 -0.77 -7.79
N TYR A 47 -1.30 -0.10 -7.88
CA TYR A 47 -1.71 0.63 -9.08
C TYR A 47 -1.44 2.12 -8.93
N MET A 48 -0.66 2.69 -9.85
CA MET A 48 -0.62 4.13 -10.04
C MET A 48 -1.97 4.60 -10.59
N LEU A 49 -2.53 5.65 -10.00
CA LEU A 49 -3.79 6.25 -10.47
C LEU A 49 -3.52 7.09 -11.73
N ASP A 50 -3.33 6.43 -12.86
CA ASP A 50 -3.06 6.98 -14.19
C ASP A 50 -4.10 6.48 -15.22
N ASN A 51 -3.91 6.77 -16.51
CA ASN A 51 -4.84 6.34 -17.55
C ASN A 51 -4.87 4.82 -17.73
N LEU A 52 -3.72 4.14 -17.54
CA LEU A 52 -3.68 2.68 -17.59
C LEU A 52 -4.53 2.05 -16.49
N PHE A 53 -4.49 2.64 -15.28
CA PHE A 53 -5.34 2.20 -14.19
C PHE A 53 -6.82 2.34 -14.53
N GLU A 54 -7.24 3.48 -15.10
CA GLU A 54 -8.62 3.71 -15.52
C GLU A 54 -9.10 2.63 -16.51
N GLU A 55 -8.27 2.29 -17.51
CA GLU A 55 -8.60 1.22 -18.46
C GLU A 55 -8.77 -0.14 -17.78
N ARG A 56 -7.87 -0.48 -16.83
CA ARG A 56 -7.94 -1.75 -16.10
C ARG A 56 -9.10 -1.81 -15.15
N LEU A 57 -9.44 -0.70 -14.51
CA LEU A 57 -10.62 -0.58 -13.65
C LEU A 57 -11.91 -0.82 -14.46
N GLU A 58 -12.00 -0.29 -15.69
CA GLU A 58 -13.14 -0.53 -16.57
C GLU A 58 -13.23 -1.99 -17.04
N LYS A 59 -12.10 -2.62 -17.33
CA LYS A 59 -12.03 -4.03 -17.76
C LYS A 59 -12.10 -5.03 -16.60
N GLU A 60 -12.10 -4.53 -15.34
CA GLU A 60 -11.97 -5.35 -14.12
C GLU A 60 -10.71 -6.26 -14.11
N ASP A 61 -9.68 -5.87 -14.84
CA ASP A 61 -8.39 -6.57 -14.90
C ASP A 61 -7.49 -6.14 -13.73
N LEU A 62 -7.81 -6.59 -12.53
CA LEU A 62 -7.21 -6.14 -11.29
C LEU A 62 -6.70 -7.31 -10.42
N LEU A 63 -5.52 -7.14 -9.83
CA LEU A 63 -4.94 -8.02 -8.82
C LEU A 63 -5.18 -7.41 -7.43
N LEU A 64 -6.10 -7.98 -6.68
CA LEU A 64 -6.53 -7.49 -5.38
C LEU A 64 -5.64 -8.02 -4.25
N LEU A 65 -5.55 -7.28 -3.13
CA LEU A 65 -4.77 -7.69 -1.95
C LEU A 65 -5.31 -8.96 -1.29
N GLU A 66 -6.64 -9.11 -1.26
CA GLU A 66 -7.31 -10.25 -0.66
C GLU A 66 -8.48 -10.68 -1.54
N GLU A 67 -8.46 -11.94 -1.96
CA GLU A 67 -9.63 -12.54 -2.59
C GLU A 67 -10.80 -12.51 -1.59
N GLY A 68 -11.93 -11.98 -2.02
CA GLY A 68 -13.15 -11.88 -1.21
C GLY A 68 -13.36 -10.56 -0.47
N LYS A 69 -12.34 -9.76 -0.20
CA LYS A 69 -12.52 -8.45 0.45
C LYS A 69 -12.40 -7.26 -0.51
N ARG A 70 -12.07 -7.47 -1.78
CA ARG A 70 -11.99 -6.47 -2.86
C ARG A 70 -11.15 -5.22 -2.53
N PHE A 71 -10.11 -5.35 -1.68
CA PHE A 71 -9.17 -4.27 -1.42
C PHE A 71 -8.23 -4.07 -2.61
N LEU A 72 -8.16 -2.84 -3.09
CA LEU A 72 -7.35 -2.42 -4.21
C LEU A 72 -6.27 -1.46 -3.72
N LEU A 73 -5.00 -1.88 -3.80
CA LEU A 73 -3.86 -1.05 -3.41
C LEU A 73 -3.57 -0.05 -4.52
N VAL A 74 -3.60 1.23 -4.18
CA VAL A 74 -3.41 2.33 -5.13
C VAL A 74 -2.38 3.33 -4.61
N GLU A 75 -1.63 3.93 -5.52
CA GLU A 75 -0.70 5.02 -5.23
C GLU A 75 -0.86 6.19 -6.21
N THR A 76 -0.27 7.32 -5.87
CA THR A 76 -0.19 8.51 -6.73
C THR A 76 1.26 9.00 -6.83
N SER A 77 1.50 9.98 -7.70
CA SER A 77 2.77 10.72 -7.68
C SER A 77 3.04 11.33 -6.29
N TYR A 78 4.29 11.32 -5.85
CA TYR A 78 4.68 11.89 -4.57
C TYR A 78 4.55 13.41 -4.51
N PHE A 79 4.62 14.07 -5.67
CA PHE A 79 4.71 15.53 -5.77
C PHE A 79 3.38 16.19 -6.10
N ASN A 80 2.56 15.55 -6.93
CA ASN A 80 1.30 16.11 -7.41
C ASN A 80 0.20 15.06 -7.38
N PRO A 81 -1.00 15.39 -6.86
CA PRO A 81 -2.15 14.50 -6.97
C PRO A 81 -2.58 14.40 -8.44
N PRO A 82 -3.21 13.30 -8.85
CA PRO A 82 -3.93 13.26 -10.12
C PRO A 82 -5.05 14.30 -10.12
N MET A 83 -5.41 14.79 -11.30
CA MET A 83 -6.63 15.60 -11.42
C MET A 83 -7.81 14.79 -10.91
N ASP A 84 -8.69 15.42 -10.14
CA ASP A 84 -9.89 14.78 -9.58
C ASP A 84 -9.59 13.55 -8.68
N PHE A 85 -8.51 13.59 -7.91
CA PHE A 85 -8.04 12.49 -7.07
C PHE A 85 -9.16 11.82 -6.25
N LEU A 86 -9.97 12.63 -5.57
CA LEU A 86 -11.09 12.12 -4.78
C LEU A 86 -12.14 11.44 -5.66
N SER A 87 -12.43 11.97 -6.84
CA SER A 87 -13.39 11.39 -7.79
C SER A 87 -12.90 10.03 -8.31
N VAL A 88 -11.59 9.85 -8.52
CA VAL A 88 -11.01 8.54 -8.90
C VAL A 88 -11.26 7.53 -7.80
N LEU A 89 -10.97 7.86 -6.53
CA LEU A 89 -11.20 6.97 -5.39
C LEU A 89 -12.69 6.60 -5.23
N GLN A 90 -13.59 7.57 -5.41
CA GLN A 90 -15.04 7.33 -5.39
C GLN A 90 -15.51 6.43 -6.54
N ARG A 91 -14.88 6.52 -7.74
CA ARG A 91 -15.18 5.58 -8.85
C ARG A 91 -14.78 4.15 -8.51
N ILE A 92 -13.63 3.96 -7.86
CA ILE A 92 -13.21 2.64 -7.33
C ILE A 92 -14.29 2.09 -6.40
N GLN A 93 -14.77 2.90 -5.46
CA GLN A 93 -15.82 2.50 -4.51
C GLN A 93 -17.15 2.17 -5.21
N LYS A 94 -17.57 2.97 -6.20
CA LYS A 94 -18.79 2.72 -7.00
C LYS A 94 -18.75 1.40 -7.76
N LYS A 95 -17.56 0.94 -8.16
CA LYS A 95 -17.35 -0.39 -8.77
C LYS A 95 -17.29 -1.54 -7.73
N GLY A 96 -17.49 -1.22 -6.44
CA GLY A 96 -17.53 -2.20 -5.36
C GLY A 96 -16.14 -2.64 -4.87
N TYR A 97 -15.10 -1.85 -5.14
CA TYR A 97 -13.78 -2.05 -4.56
C TYR A 97 -13.54 -1.12 -3.37
N TYR A 98 -12.66 -1.52 -2.49
CA TYR A 98 -12.22 -0.72 -1.34
C TYR A 98 -10.81 -0.17 -1.62
N PRO A 99 -10.68 1.14 -1.93
CA PRO A 99 -9.36 1.71 -2.17
C PRO A 99 -8.54 1.72 -0.89
N LEU A 100 -7.33 1.18 -0.97
CA LEU A 100 -6.30 1.23 0.05
C LEU A 100 -5.16 2.10 -0.48
N LEU A 101 -5.06 3.32 0.03
CA LEU A 101 -4.02 4.26 -0.37
C LEU A 101 -2.69 3.85 0.26
N ALA A 102 -1.72 3.52 -0.59
CA ALA A 102 -0.38 3.15 -0.17
C ALA A 102 0.37 4.37 0.40
N HIS A 103 1.11 4.16 1.48
CA HIS A 103 2.05 5.12 2.06
C HIS A 103 1.65 6.61 1.97
N PRO A 104 0.44 7.02 2.42
CA PRO A 104 -0.06 8.39 2.27
C PRO A 104 0.86 9.44 2.91
N GLU A 105 1.68 9.05 3.88
CA GLU A 105 2.68 9.90 4.51
C GLU A 105 3.80 10.37 3.58
N ARG A 106 4.01 9.68 2.44
CA ARG A 106 5.07 10.00 1.47
C ARG A 106 4.66 11.10 0.47
N TYR A 107 3.36 11.36 0.31
CA TYR A 107 2.88 12.39 -0.62
C TYR A 107 3.19 13.79 -0.09
N GLU A 108 3.98 14.56 -0.84
CA GLU A 108 4.44 15.87 -0.39
C GLU A 108 3.31 16.89 -0.32
N TYR A 109 2.36 16.81 -1.22
CA TYR A 109 1.22 17.73 -1.32
C TYR A 109 0.18 17.55 -0.21
N MET A 110 0.07 16.35 0.40
CA MET A 110 -0.94 16.08 1.42
C MET A 110 -0.67 16.81 2.73
N GLN A 111 -1.69 17.44 3.25
CA GLN A 111 -1.75 18.07 4.57
C GLN A 111 -2.70 17.29 5.48
N LYS A 112 -2.84 17.72 6.73
CA LYS A 112 -3.68 17.05 7.74
C LYS A 112 -5.16 17.01 7.33
N GLU A 113 -5.61 18.07 6.71
CA GLU A 113 -6.99 18.25 6.23
C GLU A 113 -7.32 17.23 5.15
N ASP A 114 -6.36 16.94 4.24
CA ASP A 114 -6.53 15.96 3.17
C ASP A 114 -6.72 14.55 3.73
N TYR A 115 -5.93 14.17 4.76
CA TYR A 115 -6.10 12.86 5.41
C TYR A 115 -7.46 12.73 6.10
N ASN A 116 -7.94 13.79 6.77
CA ASN A 116 -9.26 13.79 7.40
C ASN A 116 -10.35 13.60 6.34
N THR A 117 -10.32 14.39 5.26
CA THR A 117 -11.28 14.28 4.14
C THR A 117 -11.30 12.86 3.56
N LEU A 118 -10.14 12.27 3.30
CA LEU A 118 -10.08 10.91 2.76
C LEU A 118 -10.63 9.86 3.75
N LYS A 119 -10.43 10.04 5.06
CA LYS A 119 -11.00 9.14 6.07
C LYS A 119 -12.52 9.31 6.18
N GLU A 120 -13.06 10.52 6.06
CA GLU A 120 -14.50 10.79 5.99
C GLU A 120 -15.14 10.11 4.77
N GLU A 121 -14.41 10.03 3.65
CA GLU A 121 -14.79 9.32 2.42
C GLU A 121 -14.50 7.81 2.48
N HIS A 122 -14.19 7.26 3.65
CA HIS A 122 -13.93 5.83 3.89
C HIS A 122 -12.76 5.26 3.09
N ILE A 123 -11.74 6.08 2.78
CA ILE A 123 -10.52 5.60 2.14
C ILE A 123 -9.61 4.95 3.19
N SER A 124 -9.19 3.73 2.93
CA SER A 124 -8.25 3.01 3.79
C SER A 124 -6.81 3.45 3.53
N PHE A 125 -5.96 3.45 4.58
CA PHE A 125 -4.56 3.85 4.50
C PHE A 125 -3.63 2.71 4.87
N GLN A 126 -2.57 2.51 4.07
CA GLN A 126 -1.48 1.59 4.38
C GLN A 126 -0.24 2.37 4.83
N LEU A 127 0.17 2.14 6.07
CA LEU A 127 1.44 2.64 6.60
C LEU A 127 2.62 1.94 5.92
N ASN A 128 3.62 2.68 5.49
CA ASN A 128 4.92 2.13 5.15
C ASN A 128 5.84 2.14 6.40
N LEU A 129 6.17 0.97 6.93
CA LEU A 129 7.00 0.85 8.16
C LEU A 129 8.35 1.56 8.07
N PRO A 130 9.11 1.53 6.93
CA PRO A 130 10.31 2.33 6.75
C PRO A 130 10.12 3.84 6.96
N SER A 131 8.91 4.38 6.75
CA SER A 131 8.61 5.79 7.02
C SER A 131 8.70 6.10 8.51
N LEU A 132 8.16 5.25 9.39
CA LEU A 132 8.30 5.39 10.84
C LEU A 132 9.76 5.26 11.31
N ALA A 133 10.52 4.42 10.64
CA ALA A 133 11.95 4.25 10.92
C ALA A 133 12.81 5.45 10.45
N GLY A 134 12.20 6.44 9.78
CA GLY A 134 12.90 7.65 9.30
C GLY A 134 13.69 7.45 8.01
N MET A 135 13.53 6.33 7.31
CA MET A 135 14.30 6.01 6.09
C MET A 135 14.01 6.97 4.92
N TYR A 136 12.90 7.69 4.96
CA TYR A 136 12.49 8.70 3.96
C TYR A 136 12.61 10.14 4.50
N GLY A 137 13.36 10.33 5.59
CA GLY A 137 13.60 11.63 6.19
C GLY A 137 12.56 12.04 7.24
N LYS A 138 12.90 13.09 7.99
CA LYS A 138 12.12 13.53 9.17
C LYS A 138 10.71 14.02 8.83
N ARG A 139 10.52 14.61 7.64
CA ARG A 139 9.21 15.12 7.21
C ARG A 139 8.22 13.97 7.05
N VAL A 140 8.61 12.93 6.30
CA VAL A 140 7.80 11.73 6.09
C VAL A 140 7.56 11.01 7.41
N GLN A 141 8.60 10.87 8.24
CA GLN A 141 8.49 10.28 9.57
C GLN A 141 7.47 11.04 10.43
N GLY A 142 7.53 12.37 10.45
CA GLY A 142 6.58 13.20 11.20
C GLY A 142 5.13 13.04 10.74
N LYS A 143 4.88 12.96 9.43
CA LYS A 143 3.57 12.65 8.87
C LYS A 143 3.09 11.25 9.29
N ALA A 144 3.95 10.23 9.13
CA ALA A 144 3.63 8.86 9.53
C ALA A 144 3.27 8.76 11.03
N GLU A 145 4.05 9.40 11.89
CA GLU A 145 3.78 9.46 13.33
C GLU A 145 2.45 10.17 13.63
N TRP A 146 2.12 11.24 12.91
CA TRP A 146 0.88 11.98 13.11
C TRP A 146 -0.34 11.14 12.69
N ILE A 147 -0.33 10.54 11.50
CA ILE A 147 -1.41 9.67 10.99
C ILE A 147 -1.61 8.48 11.93
N LEU A 148 -0.51 7.87 12.41
CA LEU A 148 -0.54 6.73 13.33
C LEU A 148 -1.17 7.11 14.69
N ARG A 149 -0.79 8.26 15.27
CA ARG A 149 -1.36 8.74 16.55
C ARG A 149 -2.85 9.05 16.45
N ASN A 150 -3.33 9.44 15.29
CA ASN A 150 -4.75 9.69 15.03
C ASN A 150 -5.53 8.42 14.63
N GLY A 151 -4.90 7.23 14.66
CA GLY A 151 -5.57 5.95 14.39
C GLY A 151 -6.08 5.81 12.96
N MET A 152 -5.47 6.50 12.00
CA MET A 152 -5.97 6.57 10.61
C MET A 152 -5.46 5.44 9.72
N TYR A 153 -4.43 4.68 10.15
CA TYR A 153 -3.95 3.54 9.37
C TYR A 153 -4.81 2.30 9.59
N ASP A 154 -5.17 1.66 8.50
CA ASP A 154 -5.95 0.41 8.47
C ASP A 154 -5.04 -0.81 8.27
N ARG A 155 -3.92 -0.63 7.56
CA ARG A 155 -2.95 -1.69 7.25
C ARG A 155 -1.52 -1.18 7.34
N MET A 156 -0.57 -2.11 7.34
CA MET A 156 0.84 -1.78 7.27
C MET A 156 1.57 -2.67 6.26
N GLY A 157 2.60 -2.11 5.64
CA GLY A 157 3.50 -2.79 4.71
C GLY A 157 4.93 -2.32 4.87
N CYS A 158 5.86 -3.00 4.20
CA CYS A 158 7.27 -2.61 4.20
C CYS A 158 7.70 -1.93 2.89
N ASP A 159 6.89 -1.99 1.84
CA ASP A 159 7.19 -1.46 0.50
C ASP A 159 8.65 -1.78 0.10
N THR A 160 9.01 -3.06 0.21
CA THR A 160 10.39 -3.50 0.14
C THR A 160 10.76 -3.91 -1.28
N HIS A 161 11.60 -3.13 -1.94
CA HIS A 161 12.11 -3.38 -3.29
C HIS A 161 13.49 -4.06 -3.32
N SER A 162 14.13 -4.26 -2.16
CA SER A 162 15.42 -4.96 -2.08
C SER A 162 15.68 -5.56 -0.69
N CYS A 163 16.38 -6.72 -0.67
CA CYS A 163 16.80 -7.36 0.59
C CYS A 163 17.65 -6.43 1.47
N HIS A 164 18.50 -5.61 0.86
CA HIS A 164 19.36 -4.68 1.60
C HIS A 164 18.55 -3.62 2.36
N ARG A 165 17.56 -2.99 1.72
CA ARG A 165 16.67 -2.01 2.38
C ARG A 165 15.85 -2.68 3.49
N TYR A 166 15.38 -3.90 3.27
CA TYR A 166 14.67 -4.66 4.29
C TYR A 166 15.54 -4.92 5.53
N GLN A 167 16.80 -5.33 5.33
CA GLN A 167 17.77 -5.51 6.42
C GLN A 167 18.02 -4.20 7.17
N GLN A 168 18.23 -3.09 6.47
CA GLN A 168 18.38 -1.77 7.11
C GLN A 168 17.16 -1.41 7.97
N MET A 169 15.94 -1.69 7.49
CA MET A 169 14.73 -1.46 8.25
C MET A 169 14.67 -2.32 9.52
N LEU A 170 15.05 -3.60 9.44
CA LEU A 170 15.06 -4.49 10.62
C LEU A 170 16.02 -4.02 11.72
N PHE A 171 17.11 -3.33 11.36
CA PHE A 171 18.06 -2.76 12.31
C PHE A 171 17.69 -1.33 12.74
N SER A 172 16.69 -0.72 12.14
CA SER A 172 16.21 0.59 12.56
C SER A 172 15.28 0.47 13.77
N SER A 173 15.48 1.34 14.76
CA SER A 173 14.66 1.32 15.98
C SER A 173 13.35 2.07 15.79
N ILE A 174 12.25 1.35 15.81
CA ILE A 174 10.92 1.94 16.00
C ILE A 174 10.78 2.24 17.51
N LYS A 175 10.34 3.45 17.86
CA LYS A 175 10.21 3.86 19.27
C LYS A 175 9.16 3.00 19.99
N HIS A 176 9.40 2.67 21.25
CA HIS A 176 8.52 1.78 22.03
C HIS A 176 7.05 2.27 22.11
N ASN A 177 6.82 3.58 22.16
CA ASN A 177 5.48 4.14 22.16
C ASN A 177 4.74 3.96 20.81
N GLN A 178 5.47 3.79 19.70
CA GLN A 178 4.90 3.52 18.38
C GLN A 178 4.51 2.04 18.24
N THR A 179 5.24 1.12 18.85
CA THR A 179 4.92 -0.32 18.79
C THR A 179 3.54 -0.64 19.35
N LYS A 180 3.11 0.02 20.44
CA LYS A 180 1.77 -0.13 21.00
C LYS A 180 0.66 0.33 20.04
N LEU A 181 0.91 1.42 19.31
CA LEU A 181 -0.04 1.93 18.31
C LEU A 181 -0.12 1.01 17.08
N LEU A 182 1.01 0.38 16.71
CA LEU A 182 1.05 -0.60 15.63
C LEU A 182 0.26 -1.88 15.93
N ASP A 183 0.14 -2.27 17.19
CA ASP A 183 -0.69 -3.42 17.57
C ASP A 183 -2.17 -3.18 17.23
N GLY A 184 -2.65 -1.92 17.34
CA GLY A 184 -3.99 -1.51 16.92
C GLY A 184 -4.21 -1.62 15.39
N VAL A 185 -3.22 -1.28 14.58
CA VAL A 185 -3.27 -1.40 13.11
C VAL A 185 -3.32 -2.86 12.67
N ASN A 186 -2.59 -3.76 13.36
CA ASN A 186 -2.62 -5.20 13.07
C ASN A 186 -3.95 -5.89 13.44
N ALA A 187 -4.64 -5.43 14.47
CA ALA A 187 -5.89 -6.01 14.92
C ALA A 187 -7.02 -5.81 13.88
N ASN A 188 -6.94 -4.76 13.07
CA ASN A 188 -7.89 -4.48 11.99
C ASN A 188 -7.60 -5.24 10.69
N THR A 189 -6.60 -6.13 10.69
CA THR A 189 -6.10 -6.84 9.50
C THR A 189 -6.64 -8.27 9.37
N LEU A 190 -7.59 -8.66 10.24
CA LEU A 190 -8.21 -9.99 10.24
C LEU A 190 -9.60 -10.00 9.61
#